data_b41451f4eb15cb2de93a06dccc15a843
#
_entry.id   b41451f4eb15cb2de93a06dccc15a843
#
_cell.length_a   1.000
_cell.length_b   1.000
_cell.length_c   1.000
_cell.angle_alpha   90.00
_cell.angle_beta   90.00
_cell.angle_gamma   90.00
#
_symmetry.space_group_name_H-M   'P 1'
#
loop_
_entity.id
_entity.type
_entity.pdbx_description
1 polymer ?
#
loop_
_entity_poly.entity_id
_entity_poly.type
_entity_poly.pdbx_seq_one_letter_code
_entity_poly.pdbx_strand_id
1 'polypeptide(L)'
;RSRGLGDVYKRQRVDFMKFKPVNNTVSGIEKGDFYCYEVKSSVEDFHSKNGHNFLGDYNYYVMPEEVYEQIKKEIPYQVGVYVPDGTNYQGEWYDLKAIKKAKRKDRSRPVSEMLLMMFRSAARDRKKVLSDGH
;
A
#
# COMPACT_ATOMS: atom_id res chain seq x y z
N ARG A 1 -26.85 7.54 -12.92
CA ARG A 1 -26.41 6.17 -12.92
C ARG A 1 -25.57 5.88 -11.67
N SER A 2 -25.95 4.91 -10.91
CA SER A 2 -25.21 4.52 -9.73
C SER A 2 -24.00 3.65 -10.12
N ARG A 3 -22.92 3.79 -9.38
CA ARG A 3 -21.74 2.97 -9.56
C ARG A 3 -21.84 1.72 -8.71
N GLY A 4 -21.41 0.62 -9.27
CA GLY A 4 -21.28 -0.60 -8.52
C GLY A 4 -20.17 -0.52 -7.48
N LEU A 5 -20.26 -1.38 -6.46
CA LEU A 5 -19.26 -1.48 -5.41
C LEU A 5 -17.87 -1.75 -5.97
N GLY A 6 -17.78 -2.52 -7.05
CA GLY A 6 -16.52 -2.82 -7.72
C GLY A 6 -15.79 -1.60 -8.27
N ASP A 7 -16.55 -0.61 -8.79
CA ASP A 7 -15.96 0.62 -9.31
C ASP A 7 -15.34 1.46 -8.19
N VAL A 8 -16.01 1.50 -7.04
CA VAL A 8 -15.49 2.24 -5.87
C VAL A 8 -14.17 1.63 -5.41
N TYR A 9 -14.11 0.31 -5.28
CA TYR A 9 -12.88 -0.37 -4.86
C TYR A 9 -11.77 -0.27 -5.91
N LYS A 10 -12.12 -0.28 -7.18
CA LYS A 10 -11.16 -0.11 -8.28
C LYS A 10 -10.44 1.23 -8.18
N ARG A 11 -11.17 2.31 -7.84
CA ARG A 11 -10.62 3.65 -7.70
C ARG A 11 -9.74 3.82 -6.48
N GLN A 12 -10.06 3.09 -5.42
CA GLN A 12 -9.39 3.20 -4.13
C GLN A 12 -8.43 2.05 -3.89
N ARG A 13 -7.95 1.46 -4.98
CA ARG A 13 -7.02 0.34 -4.92
C ARG A 13 -5.67 0.80 -4.36
N VAL A 14 -5.19 0.05 -3.39
CA VAL A 14 -3.86 0.23 -2.80
C VAL A 14 -2.92 -0.78 -3.46
N ASP A 15 -1.68 -0.40 -3.73
CA ASP A 15 -0.72 -1.28 -4.38
C ASP A 15 -0.45 -2.54 -3.57
N PHE A 16 -0.16 -2.38 -2.28
CA PHE A 16 0.06 -3.51 -1.37
C PHE A 16 -0.57 -3.21 -0.03
N MET A 17 -1.12 -4.25 0.59
CA MET A 17 -1.73 -4.15 1.90
C MET A 17 -1.26 -5.30 2.78
N LYS A 18 -1.07 -5.02 4.06
CA LYS A 18 -0.74 -6.00 5.08
C LYS A 18 -1.69 -5.81 6.25
N PHE A 19 -2.22 -6.91 6.78
CA PHE A 19 -3.08 -6.87 7.96
C PHE A 19 -2.37 -7.55 9.13
N LYS A 20 -2.36 -6.88 10.27
CA LYS A 20 -1.75 -7.40 11.48
C LYS A 20 -2.80 -7.44 12.60
N PRO A 21 -3.46 -8.59 12.83
CA PRO A 21 -4.43 -8.71 13.92
C PRO A 21 -3.72 -8.72 15.27
N VAL A 22 -4.45 -8.37 16.31
CA VAL A 22 -3.93 -8.48 17.68
C VAL A 22 -3.79 -9.96 18.07
N ASN A 23 -4.80 -10.77 17.71
CA ASN A 23 -4.79 -12.22 17.89
C ASN A 23 -5.86 -12.87 16.99
N ASN A 24 -6.05 -14.17 17.10
CA ASN A 24 -6.95 -14.93 16.23
C ASN A 24 -8.42 -14.90 16.66
N THR A 25 -8.79 -14.07 17.61
CA THR A 25 -10.20 -13.91 18.00
C THR A 25 -10.86 -12.84 17.13
N VAL A 26 -12.20 -12.86 17.09
CA VAL A 26 -12.95 -11.81 16.37
C VAL A 26 -12.57 -10.43 16.90
N SER A 27 -12.51 -10.27 18.21
CA SER A 27 -12.12 -9.01 18.84
C SER A 27 -10.70 -8.59 18.44
N GLY A 28 -9.77 -9.54 18.42
CA GLY A 28 -8.39 -9.27 18.03
C GLY A 28 -8.25 -8.88 16.55
N ILE A 29 -9.10 -9.45 15.70
CA ILE A 29 -9.16 -9.10 14.29
C ILE A 29 -9.73 -7.68 14.12
N GLU A 30 -10.82 -7.37 14.82
CA GLU A 30 -11.43 -6.04 14.76
C GLU A 30 -10.51 -4.93 15.24
N LYS A 31 -9.58 -5.25 16.15
CA LYS A 31 -8.61 -4.30 16.70
C LYS A 31 -7.29 -4.29 15.94
N GLY A 32 -7.18 -5.08 14.88
CA GLY A 32 -5.96 -5.17 14.09
C GLY A 32 -5.67 -3.92 13.27
N ASP A 33 -4.44 -3.80 12.82
CA ASP A 33 -3.97 -2.67 12.03
C ASP A 33 -3.70 -3.08 10.58
N PHE A 34 -4.06 -2.19 9.67
CA PHE A 34 -3.76 -2.33 8.25
C PHE A 34 -2.60 -1.42 7.88
N TYR A 35 -1.67 -1.98 7.13
CA TYR A 35 -0.54 -1.26 6.57
C TYR A 35 -0.75 -1.17 5.07
N CYS A 36 -0.74 0.05 4.54
CA CYS A 36 -0.94 0.29 3.11
C CYS A 36 0.35 0.85 2.52
N TYR A 37 0.73 0.34 1.36
CA TYR A 37 1.97 0.70 0.67
C TYR A 37 1.66 1.13 -0.75
N GLU A 38 2.19 2.29 -1.14
CA GLU A 38 2.06 2.83 -2.49
C GLU A 38 3.45 2.94 -3.11
N VAL A 39 3.67 2.23 -4.22
CA VAL A 39 4.96 2.23 -4.91
C VAL A 39 5.05 3.42 -5.87
N LYS A 40 6.12 4.19 -5.75
CA LYS A 40 6.40 5.33 -6.62
C LYS A 40 7.82 5.18 -7.16
N SER A 41 7.94 4.92 -8.45
CA SER A 41 9.23 4.62 -9.08
C SER A 41 10.00 5.85 -9.56
N SER A 42 9.33 6.99 -9.67
CA SER A 42 9.94 8.24 -10.16
C SER A 42 9.26 9.45 -9.54
N VAL A 43 9.88 10.62 -9.71
CA VAL A 43 9.29 11.89 -9.28
C VAL A 43 7.97 12.15 -10.04
N GLU A 44 7.96 11.85 -11.33
CA GLU A 44 6.75 12.03 -12.14
C GLU A 44 5.63 11.11 -11.69
N ASP A 45 5.95 9.86 -11.36
CA ASP A 45 4.99 8.90 -10.82
C ASP A 45 4.45 9.39 -9.48
N PHE A 46 5.31 9.92 -8.63
CA PHE A 46 4.89 10.50 -7.34
C PHE A 46 3.92 11.66 -7.54
N HIS A 47 4.15 12.51 -8.51
CA HIS A 47 3.29 13.66 -8.79
C HIS A 47 2.03 13.32 -9.58
N SER A 48 1.87 12.06 -10.01
CA SER A 48 0.65 11.63 -10.67
C SER A 48 -0.52 11.64 -9.68
N LYS A 49 -1.75 11.72 -10.19
CA LYS A 49 -2.95 11.75 -9.35
C LYS A 49 -3.32 10.39 -8.78
N ASN A 50 -2.71 9.34 -9.27
CA ASN A 50 -3.02 7.96 -8.86
C ASN A 50 -2.04 7.47 -7.78
N GLY A 51 -2.48 6.46 -7.02
CA GLY A 51 -1.59 5.79 -6.08
C GLY A 51 -1.23 6.60 -4.84
N HIS A 52 -2.20 7.34 -4.30
CA HIS A 52 -2.08 8.04 -3.03
C HIS A 52 -3.21 7.64 -2.08
N ASN A 53 -3.58 6.35 -2.11
CA ASN A 53 -4.72 5.84 -1.33
C ASN A 53 -4.25 5.37 0.04
N PHE A 54 -4.21 6.27 0.99
CA PHE A 54 -3.74 6.00 2.35
C PHE A 54 -4.92 5.67 3.25
N LEU A 55 -5.40 4.45 3.13
CA LEU A 55 -6.61 3.99 3.82
C LEU A 55 -6.31 3.18 5.08
N GLY A 56 -5.05 2.89 5.34
CA GLY A 56 -4.64 2.06 6.46
C GLY A 56 -4.43 2.83 7.75
N ASP A 57 -4.18 2.09 8.82
CA ASP A 57 -3.74 2.66 10.08
C ASP A 57 -2.32 3.20 9.97
N TYR A 58 -1.49 2.52 9.17
CA TYR A 58 -0.12 2.94 8.85
C TYR A 58 0.02 2.95 7.33
N ASN A 59 0.53 4.05 6.81
CA ASN A 59 0.60 4.25 5.36
C ASN A 59 2.00 4.63 4.95
N TYR A 60 2.49 4.00 3.87
CA TYR A 60 3.86 4.17 3.41
C TYR A 60 3.91 4.36 1.91
N TYR A 61 4.86 5.20 1.47
CA TYR A 61 5.37 5.14 0.11
C TYR A 61 6.54 4.17 0.08
N VAL A 62 6.71 3.49 -1.04
CA VAL A 62 7.91 2.71 -1.35
C VAL A 62 8.52 3.35 -2.59
N MET A 63 9.73 3.87 -2.49
CA MET A 63 10.36 4.60 -3.59
C MET A 63 11.89 4.51 -3.52
N PRO A 64 12.58 4.71 -4.66
CA PRO A 64 14.02 4.83 -4.64
C PRO A 64 14.47 6.01 -3.76
N GLU A 65 15.63 5.88 -3.15
CA GLU A 65 16.14 6.92 -2.24
C GLU A 65 16.33 8.25 -2.95
N GLU A 66 16.80 8.24 -4.19
CA GLU A 66 16.98 9.45 -4.98
C GLU A 66 15.65 10.16 -5.30
N VAL A 67 14.56 9.42 -5.41
CA VAL A 67 13.22 10.01 -5.54
C VAL A 67 12.84 10.67 -4.22
N TYR A 68 13.03 9.97 -3.12
CA TYR A 68 12.73 10.50 -1.79
C TYR A 68 13.47 11.82 -1.52
N GLU A 69 14.74 11.89 -1.85
CA GLU A 69 15.53 13.10 -1.61
C GLU A 69 14.95 14.31 -2.33
N GLN A 70 14.33 14.11 -3.49
CA GLN A 70 13.74 15.19 -4.26
C GLN A 70 12.37 15.62 -3.77
N ILE A 71 11.59 14.69 -3.18
CA ILE A 71 10.18 14.97 -2.84
C ILE A 71 9.89 14.91 -1.34
N LYS A 72 10.89 14.73 -0.51
CA LYS A 72 10.69 14.46 0.92
C LYS A 72 9.88 15.54 1.64
N LYS A 73 9.93 16.78 1.19
CA LYS A 73 9.16 17.89 1.78
C LYS A 73 7.69 17.84 1.41
N GLU A 74 7.34 17.04 0.40
CA GLU A 74 5.96 16.91 -0.07
C GLU A 74 5.21 15.75 0.58
N ILE A 75 5.91 14.92 1.37
CA ILE A 75 5.30 13.75 1.99
C ILE A 75 4.50 14.19 3.23
N PRO A 76 3.22 13.76 3.33
CA PRO A 76 2.42 14.09 4.50
C PRO A 76 3.07 13.60 5.79
N TYR A 77 2.85 14.34 6.86
CA TYR A 77 3.47 14.07 8.15
C TYR A 77 3.28 12.63 8.63
N GLN A 78 2.09 12.08 8.44
CA GLN A 78 1.75 10.74 8.96
C GLN A 78 2.22 9.60 8.06
N VAL A 79 2.62 9.89 6.82
CA VAL A 79 3.02 8.87 5.86
C VAL A 79 4.50 8.56 6.01
N GLY A 80 4.83 7.28 6.08
CA GLY A 80 6.21 6.83 6.14
C GLY A 80 6.77 6.51 4.76
N VAL A 81 8.04 6.17 4.71
CA VAL A 81 8.74 5.84 3.47
C VAL A 81 9.68 4.66 3.69
N TYR A 82 9.55 3.68 2.80
CA TYR A 82 10.53 2.60 2.64
C TYR A 82 11.32 2.83 1.36
N VAL A 83 12.61 2.56 1.43
CA VAL A 83 13.49 2.60 0.25
C VAL A 83 14.17 1.24 0.08
N PRO A 84 14.58 0.87 -1.13
CA PRO A 84 15.34 -0.35 -1.36
C PRO A 84 16.66 -0.33 -0.60
N ASP A 85 16.97 -1.44 0.06
CA ASP A 85 18.21 -1.62 0.82
C ASP A 85 19.14 -2.60 0.15
N GLY A 86 18.99 -2.80 -1.13
CA GLY A 86 19.83 -3.68 -1.92
C GLY A 86 19.14 -4.11 -3.20
N THR A 87 19.95 -4.57 -4.13
CA THR A 87 19.46 -5.12 -5.38
C THR A 87 20.19 -6.44 -5.63
N ASN A 88 19.54 -7.35 -6.36
CA ASN A 88 20.22 -8.53 -6.85
C ASN A 88 21.05 -8.15 -8.08
N TYR A 89 21.77 -9.11 -8.65
CA TYR A 89 22.64 -8.84 -9.80
C TYR A 89 21.86 -8.49 -11.10
N GLN A 90 20.53 -8.70 -11.11
CA GLN A 90 19.67 -8.24 -12.20
C GLN A 90 19.14 -6.81 -11.98
N GLY A 91 19.50 -6.18 -10.87
CA GLY A 91 18.99 -4.84 -10.54
C GLY A 91 17.62 -4.84 -9.87
N GLU A 92 17.10 -5.98 -9.50
CA GLU A 92 15.80 -6.07 -8.81
C GLU A 92 15.96 -5.80 -7.30
N TRP A 93 14.98 -5.09 -6.75
CA TRP A 93 14.95 -4.84 -5.31
C TRP A 93 14.58 -6.12 -4.57
N TYR A 94 15.34 -6.50 -3.57
CA TYR A 94 15.03 -7.66 -2.76
C TYR A 94 14.95 -7.38 -1.27
N ASP A 95 15.20 -6.13 -0.85
CA ASP A 95 15.08 -5.75 0.55
C ASP A 95 14.68 -4.28 0.66
N LEU A 96 14.02 -3.93 1.75
CA LEU A 96 13.53 -2.58 2.00
C LEU A 96 13.90 -2.15 3.41
N LYS A 97 14.17 -0.86 3.60
CA LYS A 97 14.38 -0.27 4.92
C LYS A 97 13.51 0.98 5.07
N ALA A 98 13.00 1.19 6.28
CA ALA A 98 12.23 2.39 6.58
C ALA A 98 13.18 3.55 6.84
N ILE A 99 13.05 4.64 6.07
CA ILE A 99 13.81 5.87 6.31
C ILE A 99 12.94 6.95 6.93
N LYS A 100 11.64 6.77 6.90
CA LYS A 100 10.68 7.60 7.61
C LYS A 100 9.59 6.70 8.14
N LYS A 101 9.35 6.75 9.44
CA LYS A 101 8.34 5.90 10.07
C LYS A 101 6.96 6.52 9.92
N ALA A 102 5.96 5.71 9.55
CA ALA A 102 4.59 6.17 9.49
C ALA A 102 4.04 6.41 10.90
N LYS A 103 3.15 7.37 11.02
CA LYS A 103 2.38 7.61 12.24
C LYS A 103 1.03 6.93 12.11
N ARG A 104 0.54 6.36 13.20
CA ARG A 104 -0.77 5.75 13.19
C ARG A 104 -1.84 6.81 12.97
N LYS A 105 -2.82 6.50 12.14
CA LYS A 105 -3.99 7.35 11.95
C LYS A 105 -5.24 6.48 12.06
N ASP A 106 -6.34 7.06 12.54
CA ASP A 106 -7.60 6.34 12.65
C ASP A 106 -8.17 6.09 11.24
N ARG A 107 -8.56 4.84 10.99
CA ARG A 107 -9.19 4.47 9.74
C ARG A 107 -10.61 5.03 9.66
N SER A 108 -11.01 5.41 8.46
CA SER A 108 -12.40 5.77 8.18
C SER A 108 -13.22 4.56 7.71
N ARG A 109 -12.59 3.40 7.50
CA ARG A 109 -13.24 2.22 6.96
C ARG A 109 -13.16 1.05 7.95
N PRO A 110 -14.24 0.26 8.07
CA PRO A 110 -14.23 -0.88 8.98
C PRO A 110 -13.33 -2.00 8.46
N VAL A 111 -12.95 -2.90 9.38
CA VAL A 111 -12.08 -4.04 9.07
C VAL A 111 -12.63 -4.90 7.94
N SER A 112 -13.93 -5.13 7.93
CA SER A 112 -14.56 -5.96 6.89
C SER A 112 -14.35 -5.38 5.49
N GLU A 113 -14.46 -4.06 5.34
CA GLU A 113 -14.26 -3.40 4.05
C GLU A 113 -12.79 -3.46 3.63
N MET A 114 -11.87 -3.23 4.57
CA MET A 114 -10.44 -3.32 4.31
C MET A 114 -10.02 -4.74 3.89
N LEU A 115 -10.55 -5.75 4.56
CA LEU A 115 -10.28 -7.15 4.20
C LEU A 115 -10.83 -7.49 2.81
N LEU A 116 -12.00 -6.97 2.47
CA LEU A 116 -12.56 -7.17 1.14
C LEU A 116 -11.64 -6.58 0.05
N MET A 117 -11.09 -5.40 0.30
CA MET A 117 -10.12 -4.78 -0.61
C MET A 117 -8.88 -5.66 -0.78
N MET A 118 -8.37 -6.24 0.31
CA MET A 118 -7.23 -7.15 0.26
C MET A 118 -7.54 -8.39 -0.57
N PHE A 119 -8.70 -9.00 -0.35
CA PHE A 119 -9.11 -10.19 -1.12
C PHE A 119 -9.22 -9.88 -2.61
N ARG A 120 -9.78 -8.74 -2.97
CA ARG A 120 -9.90 -8.33 -4.38
C ARG A 120 -8.54 -8.10 -5.01
N SER A 121 -7.61 -7.51 -4.28
CA SER A 121 -6.26 -7.30 -4.75
C SER A 121 -5.55 -8.63 -5.00
N ALA A 122 -5.62 -9.55 -4.04
CA ALA A 122 -5.03 -10.87 -4.16
C ALA A 122 -5.63 -11.66 -5.34
N ALA A 123 -6.93 -11.57 -5.53
CA ALA A 123 -7.62 -12.24 -6.63
C ALA A 123 -7.17 -11.72 -8.00
N ARG A 124 -6.98 -10.40 -8.12
CA ARG A 124 -6.47 -9.78 -9.37
C ARG A 124 -5.06 -10.27 -9.66
N ASP A 125 -4.19 -10.24 -8.67
CA ASP A 125 -2.78 -10.65 -8.81
C ASP A 125 -2.69 -12.13 -9.21
N ARG A 126 -3.49 -12.98 -8.58
CA ARG A 126 -3.56 -14.40 -8.91
C ARG A 126 -4.03 -14.63 -10.34
N LYS A 127 -5.07 -13.91 -10.77
CA LYS A 127 -5.62 -14.02 -12.11
C LYS A 127 -4.58 -13.59 -13.15
N LYS A 128 -3.85 -12.52 -12.87
CA LYS A 128 -2.79 -12.02 -13.75
C LYS A 128 -1.67 -13.04 -13.90
N VAL A 129 -1.22 -13.65 -12.81
CA VAL A 129 -0.17 -14.65 -12.82
C VAL A 129 -0.61 -15.87 -13.66
N LEU A 130 -1.84 -16.33 -13.48
CA LEU A 130 -2.39 -17.46 -14.24
C LEU A 130 -2.51 -17.13 -15.73
N SER A 131 -2.87 -15.91 -16.08
CA SER A 131 -2.93 -15.47 -17.48
C SER A 131 -1.54 -15.39 -18.11
N ASP A 132 -0.59 -14.83 -17.38
CA ASP A 132 0.78 -14.64 -17.88
C ASP A 132 1.55 -15.96 -17.95
N GLY A 133 1.10 -16.98 -17.23
CA GLY A 133 1.70 -18.32 -17.24
C GLY A 133 1.37 -19.17 -18.44
N HIS A 134 0.58 -18.67 -19.35
CA HIS A 134 0.22 -19.33 -20.58
C HIS A 134 0.88 -18.66 -21.78
#